data_02c39de2099fba0e79765ee59bbc9667
#
_entry.id   02c39de2099fba0e79765ee59bbc9667
#
_cell.length_a   1.000
_cell.length_b   1.000
_cell.length_c   1.000
_cell.angle_alpha   90.00
_cell.angle_beta   90.00
_cell.angle_gamma   90.00
#
_symmetry.space_group_name_H-M   'P 1'
#
loop_
_entity.id
_entity.type
_entity.pdbx_description
1 polymer ?
#
loop_
_entity_poly.entity_id
_entity_poly.type
_entity_poly.pdbx_seq_one_letter_code
_entity_poly.pdbx_strand_id
1 'polypeptide(L)'
;MQPPEGELPPSSSRSQRLRLTIEDDDGGETTESEALVSPLENDDLVAASLLLLPALPSSLLRASLVCKRWFRVVSNPRFLRAFRAHHRKPPLLGLFNCNSGRIVFTPMLDPPDEIPVGRFALEVPLSTKLLCCHHGRVLMHDVVEQYFSVWEPVTGELCHISKPPSFVPYKMTFTDAAVLCASTDEGHVHGACHSDPFKVVVVAGDSERFYGCIYSSETRAWDSFLSIMWPPHIRIIHGTCGSQLFRNSICLLLLGEKLAILEFDWARQSLAVIDVPYALDWCNFMSGRTQFLIKPSDGGGGLSFVVQEFFTVHVWKRTSDSDGVATWMLGNTIELNSALSLGPPADLRMRIVIMESDDDGNVLFKKSNSPDVFMVNIESRKVMKLPKTYPFQDGHPFSSFYTPGMHVNTGCDDEVEKIPGA
;
A
#
# COMPACT_ATOMS: atom_id res chain seq x y z
N MET A 1 58.59 -3.59 42.20
CA MET A 1 58.32 -5.04 42.18
C MET A 1 57.47 -5.26 40.92
N GLN A 2 58.14 -5.63 39.83
CA GLN A 2 57.52 -6.04 38.57
C GLN A 2 57.35 -7.56 38.56
N PRO A 3 56.29 -8.12 38.02
CA PRO A 3 56.24 -9.53 37.62
C PRO A 3 56.59 -9.69 36.14
N PRO A 4 57.01 -10.87 35.71
CA PRO A 4 57.78 -11.07 34.48
C PRO A 4 56.95 -11.32 33.24
N GLU A 5 57.57 -11.05 32.11
CA GLU A 5 57.12 -11.28 30.74
C GLU A 5 57.05 -12.80 30.44
N GLY A 6 55.99 -13.22 29.78
CA GLY A 6 55.79 -14.56 29.22
C GLY A 6 55.81 -14.53 27.71
N GLU A 7 56.75 -15.24 27.13
CA GLU A 7 57.04 -15.37 25.70
C GLU A 7 55.95 -16.08 24.92
N LEU A 8 55.72 -15.57 23.70
CA LEU A 8 54.90 -16.19 22.62
C LEU A 8 55.78 -17.14 21.79
N PRO A 9 55.33 -18.33 21.44
CA PRO A 9 56.02 -19.19 20.48
C PRO A 9 55.72 -18.84 19.03
N PRO A 10 56.64 -19.13 18.08
CA PRO A 10 56.55 -18.68 16.71
C PRO A 10 55.66 -19.58 15.80
N SER A 11 54.96 -18.92 14.86
CA SER A 11 54.18 -19.53 13.81
C SER A 11 55.10 -20.22 12.78
N SER A 12 54.89 -21.50 12.56
CA SER A 12 55.52 -22.26 11.50
C SER A 12 54.49 -22.68 10.44
N SER A 13 54.50 -21.96 9.35
CA SER A 13 53.82 -22.35 8.13
C SER A 13 54.61 -23.44 7.39
N ARG A 14 54.04 -24.60 7.24
CA ARG A 14 54.62 -25.67 6.39
C ARG A 14 53.55 -26.17 5.44
N SER A 15 53.61 -25.64 4.18
CA SER A 15 52.91 -26.20 3.05
C SER A 15 53.51 -27.57 2.68
N GLN A 16 52.77 -28.62 2.92
CA GLN A 16 53.10 -29.94 2.35
C GLN A 16 52.42 -30.08 1.00
N ARG A 17 53.26 -30.04 -0.06
CA ARG A 17 52.91 -30.56 -1.38
C ARG A 17 52.94 -32.08 -1.33
N LEU A 18 51.80 -32.71 -1.41
CA LEU A 18 51.70 -34.13 -1.70
C LEU A 18 51.95 -34.37 -3.20
N ARG A 19 53.07 -35.04 -3.52
CA ARG A 19 53.31 -35.65 -4.84
C ARG A 19 52.60 -37.01 -4.82
N LEU A 20 51.58 -37.15 -5.69
CA LEU A 20 51.00 -38.45 -6.01
C LEU A 20 51.86 -39.07 -7.15
N THR A 21 52.49 -40.18 -6.85
CA THR A 21 53.05 -41.12 -7.83
C THR A 21 51.90 -41.95 -8.39
N ILE A 22 51.77 -41.95 -9.71
CA ILE A 22 50.85 -42.81 -10.44
C ILE A 22 51.55 -44.13 -10.60
N GLU A 23 50.99 -45.19 -10.02
CA GLU A 23 51.23 -46.54 -10.41
C GLU A 23 50.07 -46.98 -11.30
N ASP A 24 50.41 -47.39 -12.55
CA ASP A 24 49.47 -47.98 -13.53
C ASP A 24 49.11 -49.36 -13.03
N ASP A 25 47.85 -49.60 -12.67
CA ASP A 25 47.30 -50.97 -12.62
C ASP A 25 46.02 -51.02 -13.44
N ASP A 26 46.04 -51.89 -14.40
CA ASP A 26 45.02 -52.15 -15.43
C ASP A 26 43.89 -52.99 -14.80
N GLY A 27 42.76 -52.41 -14.56
CA GLY A 27 41.58 -53.07 -14.01
C GLY A 27 40.33 -52.24 -14.22
N GLY A 28 39.63 -52.45 -15.31
CA GLY A 28 38.43 -51.68 -15.66
C GLY A 28 37.31 -51.80 -14.66
N GLU A 29 36.99 -50.67 -14.06
CA GLU A 29 35.67 -50.36 -13.50
C GLU A 29 35.33 -48.93 -13.89
N THR A 30 34.34 -48.78 -14.76
CA THR A 30 33.73 -47.50 -15.10
C THR A 30 32.95 -47.01 -13.88
N THR A 31 33.64 -46.36 -12.96
CA THR A 31 32.97 -45.49 -11.99
C THR A 31 32.53 -44.21 -12.72
N GLU A 32 31.23 -44.10 -12.98
CA GLU A 32 30.62 -42.83 -13.32
C GLU A 32 31.03 -41.83 -12.24
N SER A 33 31.95 -40.96 -12.58
CA SER A 33 32.27 -39.80 -11.78
C SER A 33 30.98 -38.96 -11.75
N GLU A 34 30.19 -39.07 -10.67
CA GLU A 34 29.18 -38.04 -10.33
C GLU A 34 29.94 -36.73 -10.23
N ALA A 35 29.96 -35.99 -11.32
CA ALA A 35 30.42 -34.62 -11.32
C ALA A 35 29.59 -33.91 -10.27
N LEU A 36 30.21 -33.44 -9.19
CA LEU A 36 29.60 -32.60 -8.18
C LEU A 36 29.05 -31.36 -8.88
N VAL A 37 27.78 -31.44 -9.29
CA VAL A 37 27.05 -30.33 -9.92
C VAL A 37 27.11 -29.17 -8.95
N SER A 38 27.72 -28.07 -9.37
CA SER A 38 27.80 -26.86 -8.53
C SER A 38 26.38 -26.53 -8.03
N PRO A 39 26.19 -26.20 -6.75
CA PRO A 39 24.87 -25.79 -6.23
C PRO A 39 24.19 -24.70 -7.08
N LEU A 40 24.98 -23.84 -7.73
CA LEU A 40 24.48 -22.81 -8.66
C LEU A 40 24.11 -23.38 -10.04
N GLU A 41 24.33 -24.66 -10.31
CA GLU A 41 23.86 -25.36 -11.51
C GLU A 41 22.51 -26.05 -11.34
N ASN A 42 21.93 -26.01 -10.13
CA ASN A 42 20.58 -26.47 -9.84
C ASN A 42 19.61 -25.27 -9.87
N ASP A 43 18.63 -25.28 -10.80
CA ASP A 43 17.65 -24.18 -10.94
C ASP A 43 16.78 -24.00 -9.70
N ASP A 44 16.48 -25.08 -8.99
CA ASP A 44 15.68 -25.03 -7.77
C ASP A 44 16.44 -24.33 -6.62
N LEU A 45 17.74 -24.61 -6.49
CA LEU A 45 18.57 -23.95 -5.49
C LEU A 45 18.79 -22.47 -5.83
N VAL A 46 18.96 -22.15 -7.11
CA VAL A 46 19.03 -20.76 -7.58
C VAL A 46 17.70 -20.04 -7.28
N ALA A 47 16.58 -20.64 -7.62
CA ALA A 47 15.27 -20.09 -7.34
C ALA A 47 15.05 -19.87 -5.83
N ALA A 48 15.37 -20.87 -4.99
CA ALA A 48 15.27 -20.75 -3.54
C ALA A 48 16.13 -19.60 -2.98
N SER A 49 17.35 -19.44 -3.50
CA SER A 49 18.24 -18.34 -3.11
C SER A 49 17.69 -16.97 -3.55
N LEU A 50 17.13 -16.88 -4.75
CA LEU A 50 16.57 -15.64 -5.30
C LEU A 50 15.26 -15.23 -4.60
N LEU A 51 14.51 -16.16 -4.01
CA LEU A 51 13.34 -15.84 -3.18
C LEU A 51 13.70 -15.02 -1.95
N LEU A 52 14.92 -15.12 -1.44
CA LEU A 52 15.39 -14.38 -0.27
C LEU A 52 15.83 -12.94 -0.59
N LEU A 53 15.92 -12.55 -1.85
CA LEU A 53 16.22 -11.17 -2.23
C LEU A 53 15.11 -10.24 -1.75
N PRO A 54 15.43 -9.01 -1.31
CA PRO A 54 14.40 -8.03 -0.97
C PRO A 54 13.42 -7.80 -2.12
N ALA A 55 12.14 -7.56 -1.83
CA ALA A 55 11.11 -7.25 -2.83
C ALA A 55 11.23 -5.80 -3.36
N LEU A 56 12.45 -5.34 -3.63
CA LEU A 56 12.75 -4.01 -4.12
C LEU A 56 12.88 -3.97 -5.65
N PRO A 57 12.62 -2.83 -6.32
CA PRO A 57 12.62 -2.72 -7.77
C PRO A 57 13.87 -3.23 -8.47
N SER A 58 15.06 -2.99 -7.90
CA SER A 58 16.32 -3.38 -8.51
C SER A 58 16.72 -4.84 -8.27
N SER A 59 16.12 -5.52 -7.28
CA SER A 59 16.60 -6.83 -6.80
C SER A 59 16.58 -7.91 -7.89
N LEU A 60 15.40 -8.17 -8.46
CA LEU A 60 15.26 -9.16 -9.53
C LEU A 60 15.91 -8.70 -10.84
N LEU A 61 15.89 -7.39 -11.12
CA LEU A 61 16.58 -6.82 -12.27
C LEU A 61 18.09 -7.09 -12.20
N ARG A 62 18.72 -6.83 -11.07
CA ARG A 62 20.17 -7.09 -10.87
C ARG A 62 20.48 -8.58 -10.96
N ALA A 63 19.63 -9.42 -10.37
CA ALA A 63 19.76 -10.87 -10.49
C ALA A 63 19.68 -11.33 -11.96
N SER A 64 18.79 -10.76 -12.76
CA SER A 64 18.63 -11.08 -14.18
C SER A 64 19.87 -10.80 -15.03
N LEU A 65 20.70 -9.85 -14.60
CA LEU A 65 21.91 -9.43 -15.31
C LEU A 65 23.13 -10.32 -15.01
N VAL A 66 23.05 -11.22 -14.04
CA VAL A 66 24.18 -12.09 -13.67
C VAL A 66 24.50 -13.09 -14.78
N CYS A 67 23.51 -13.81 -15.30
CA CYS A 67 23.66 -14.71 -16.42
C CYS A 67 22.28 -15.07 -17.05
N LYS A 68 22.32 -15.66 -18.26
CA LYS A 68 21.12 -16.10 -18.99
C LYS A 68 20.25 -17.10 -18.20
N ARG A 69 20.85 -17.87 -17.32
CA ARG A 69 20.15 -18.82 -16.47
C ARG A 69 19.33 -18.11 -15.40
N TRP A 70 19.95 -17.20 -14.66
CA TRP A 70 19.26 -16.37 -13.66
C TRP A 70 18.15 -15.54 -14.29
N PHE A 71 18.42 -14.96 -15.47
CA PHE A 71 17.38 -14.27 -16.24
C PHE A 71 16.16 -15.16 -16.50
N ARG A 72 16.38 -16.42 -16.94
CA ARG A 72 15.27 -17.37 -17.17
C ARG A 72 14.50 -17.69 -15.89
N VAL A 73 15.19 -17.86 -14.76
CA VAL A 73 14.54 -18.11 -13.47
C VAL A 73 13.68 -16.92 -13.05
N VAL A 74 14.24 -15.72 -13.00
CA VAL A 74 13.50 -14.52 -12.53
C VAL A 74 12.40 -14.06 -13.49
N SER A 75 12.48 -14.42 -14.77
CA SER A 75 11.44 -14.15 -15.77
C SER A 75 10.33 -15.20 -15.80
N ASN A 76 10.48 -16.29 -15.04
CA ASN A 76 9.48 -17.35 -15.02
C ASN A 76 8.24 -16.92 -14.21
N PRO A 77 7.02 -16.97 -14.78
CA PRO A 77 5.81 -16.57 -14.07
C PRO A 77 5.56 -17.37 -12.78
N ARG A 78 5.96 -18.63 -12.71
CA ARG A 78 5.86 -19.46 -11.49
C ARG A 78 6.79 -18.94 -10.40
N PHE A 79 8.03 -18.59 -10.75
CA PHE A 79 8.98 -17.97 -9.81
C PHE A 79 8.45 -16.63 -9.30
N LEU A 80 7.95 -15.75 -10.18
CA LEU A 80 7.42 -14.46 -9.79
C LEU A 80 6.22 -14.59 -8.84
N ARG A 81 5.32 -15.55 -9.05
CA ARG A 81 4.25 -15.84 -8.10
C ARG A 81 4.78 -16.31 -6.75
N ALA A 82 5.75 -17.24 -6.75
CA ALA A 82 6.39 -17.73 -5.53
C ALA A 82 7.12 -16.62 -4.78
N PHE A 83 7.80 -15.70 -5.49
CA PHE A 83 8.48 -14.55 -4.92
C PHE A 83 7.50 -13.61 -4.22
N ARG A 84 6.38 -13.28 -4.86
CA ARG A 84 5.30 -12.46 -4.27
C ARG A 84 4.67 -13.16 -3.05
N ALA A 85 4.39 -14.46 -3.17
CA ALA A 85 3.85 -15.26 -2.08
C ALA A 85 4.81 -15.36 -0.88
N HIS A 86 6.13 -15.39 -1.13
CA HIS A 86 7.16 -15.41 -0.09
C HIS A 86 7.16 -14.07 0.69
N HIS A 87 7.16 -12.94 -0.02
CA HIS A 87 7.21 -11.62 0.60
C HIS A 87 5.86 -11.14 1.14
N ARG A 88 4.75 -11.62 0.56
CA ARG A 88 3.36 -11.31 0.91
C ARG A 88 2.96 -9.84 0.76
N LYS A 89 3.89 -8.91 0.92
CA LYS A 89 3.66 -7.47 0.95
C LYS A 89 4.54 -6.77 -0.07
N PRO A 90 3.96 -5.94 -0.95
CA PRO A 90 4.73 -5.11 -1.86
C PRO A 90 5.43 -3.95 -1.11
N PRO A 91 6.59 -3.49 -1.56
CA PRO A 91 7.24 -2.31 -0.98
C PRO A 91 6.46 -1.04 -1.29
N LEU A 92 6.53 -0.07 -0.38
CA LEU A 92 6.09 1.29 -0.64
C LEU A 92 7.07 1.93 -1.65
N LEU A 93 6.59 2.22 -2.86
CA LEU A 93 7.41 2.80 -3.93
C LEU A 93 7.46 4.32 -3.86
N GLY A 94 6.35 4.95 -3.45
CA GLY A 94 6.23 6.39 -3.37
C GLY A 94 4.82 6.86 -3.01
N LEU A 95 4.59 8.15 -3.22
CA LEU A 95 3.32 8.80 -2.93
C LEU A 95 2.78 9.47 -4.20
N PHE A 96 1.50 9.28 -4.47
CA PHE A 96 0.76 10.02 -5.49
C PHE A 96 0.06 11.24 -4.90
N ASN A 97 0.02 12.30 -5.69
CA ASN A 97 -0.77 13.48 -5.42
C ASN A 97 -1.39 14.00 -6.74
N CYS A 98 -2.55 14.62 -6.64
CA CYS A 98 -3.18 15.31 -7.78
C CYS A 98 -2.97 16.82 -7.64
N ASN A 99 -2.25 17.40 -8.58
CA ASN A 99 -1.98 18.84 -8.56
C ASN A 99 -2.14 19.45 -9.97
N SER A 100 -2.96 20.48 -10.06
CA SER A 100 -3.12 21.29 -11.28
C SER A 100 -3.39 20.48 -12.55
N GLY A 101 -4.28 19.48 -12.48
CA GLY A 101 -4.61 18.65 -13.64
C GLY A 101 -3.56 17.59 -13.97
N ARG A 102 -2.74 17.21 -13.01
CA ARG A 102 -1.74 16.18 -13.18
C ARG A 102 -1.63 15.29 -11.95
N ILE A 103 -1.60 13.99 -12.17
CA ILE A 103 -1.18 13.03 -11.15
C ILE A 103 0.34 13.00 -11.13
N VAL A 104 0.91 13.28 -9.97
CA VAL A 104 2.37 13.36 -9.76
C VAL A 104 2.79 12.26 -8.79
N PHE A 105 3.81 11.50 -9.19
CA PHE A 105 4.45 10.49 -8.34
C PHE A 105 5.73 11.06 -7.73
N THR A 106 5.84 10.95 -6.42
CA THR A 106 7.06 11.26 -5.68
C THR A 106 7.67 9.96 -5.16
N PRO A 107 8.83 9.53 -5.69
CA PRO A 107 9.49 8.29 -5.25
C PRO A 107 9.97 8.42 -3.80
N MET A 108 9.87 7.31 -3.04
CA MET A 108 10.27 7.26 -1.62
C MET A 108 11.43 6.30 -1.35
N LEU A 109 11.96 5.65 -2.39
CA LEU A 109 13.13 4.77 -2.29
C LEU A 109 14.38 5.50 -2.75
N ASP A 110 15.53 5.11 -2.17
CA ASP A 110 16.85 5.58 -2.60
C ASP A 110 17.40 4.75 -3.77
N PRO A 111 18.33 5.29 -4.57
CA PRO A 111 19.05 4.47 -5.55
C PRO A 111 19.71 3.24 -4.90
N PRO A 112 19.71 2.07 -5.57
CA PRO A 112 19.30 1.83 -6.96
C PRO A 112 17.81 1.54 -7.16
N ASP A 113 16.98 1.61 -6.12
CA ASP A 113 15.56 1.25 -6.15
C ASP A 113 14.64 2.44 -6.46
N GLU A 114 15.21 3.63 -6.58
CA GLU A 114 14.48 4.86 -6.90
C GLU A 114 13.80 4.75 -8.27
N ILE A 115 12.50 4.99 -8.29
CA ILE A 115 11.73 5.07 -9.53
C ILE A 115 11.89 6.48 -10.12
N PRO A 116 12.24 6.63 -11.40
CA PRO A 116 12.37 7.94 -12.03
C PRO A 116 11.08 8.75 -11.92
N VAL A 117 11.17 10.04 -11.55
CA VAL A 117 10.04 10.97 -11.32
C VAL A 117 9.12 11.03 -12.54
N GLY A 118 9.42 10.84 -13.71
CA GLY A 118 8.53 10.86 -14.88
C GLY A 118 7.89 9.53 -15.22
N ARG A 119 8.24 8.43 -14.52
CA ARG A 119 7.78 7.09 -14.88
C ARG A 119 6.28 6.89 -14.67
N PHE A 120 5.77 7.46 -13.60
CA PHE A 120 4.36 7.40 -13.23
C PHE A 120 3.80 8.82 -13.21
N ALA A 121 3.33 9.30 -14.35
CA ALA A 121 2.68 10.60 -14.48
C ALA A 121 1.48 10.47 -15.42
N LEU A 122 0.39 11.14 -15.09
CA LEU A 122 -0.83 11.14 -15.89
C LEU A 122 -1.42 12.55 -15.93
N GLU A 123 -1.70 13.05 -17.12
CA GLU A 123 -2.48 14.29 -17.30
C GLU A 123 -3.96 13.96 -17.13
N VAL A 124 -4.66 14.77 -16.35
CA VAL A 124 -6.07 14.59 -16.02
C VAL A 124 -6.81 15.93 -16.07
N PRO A 125 -8.13 15.95 -16.20
CA PRO A 125 -8.91 17.19 -16.08
C PRO A 125 -8.65 17.90 -14.73
N LEU A 126 -8.76 19.23 -14.71
CA LEU A 126 -8.59 20.02 -13.48
C LEU A 126 -9.63 19.69 -12.41
N SER A 127 -10.77 19.15 -12.81
CA SER A 127 -11.85 18.67 -11.95
C SER A 127 -11.58 17.30 -11.32
N THR A 128 -10.48 16.65 -11.65
CA THR A 128 -10.16 15.32 -11.15
C THR A 128 -9.66 15.38 -9.72
N LYS A 129 -10.26 14.54 -8.87
CA LYS A 129 -9.82 14.24 -7.50
C LYS A 129 -9.23 12.84 -7.46
N LEU A 130 -8.05 12.69 -6.89
CA LEU A 130 -7.49 11.38 -6.55
C LEU A 130 -8.17 10.90 -5.27
N LEU A 131 -8.70 9.67 -5.28
CA LEU A 131 -9.45 9.11 -4.16
C LEU A 131 -8.61 8.15 -3.33
N CYS A 132 -7.94 7.20 -3.95
CA CYS A 132 -7.11 6.23 -3.25
C CYS A 132 -6.11 5.53 -4.17
N CYS A 133 -5.14 4.84 -3.55
CA CYS A 133 -4.20 3.95 -4.20
C CYS A 133 -4.22 2.60 -3.49
N HIS A 134 -4.84 1.58 -4.08
CA HIS A 134 -4.90 0.24 -3.49
C HIS A 134 -4.57 -0.84 -4.52
N HIS A 135 -3.91 -1.88 -4.07
CA HIS A 135 -3.61 -3.08 -4.88
C HIS A 135 -2.88 -2.76 -6.20
N GLY A 136 -2.01 -1.74 -6.21
CA GLY A 136 -1.26 -1.32 -7.40
C GLY A 136 -2.05 -0.46 -8.39
N ARG A 137 -3.26 -0.01 -8.04
CA ARG A 137 -4.16 0.82 -8.85
C ARG A 137 -4.40 2.16 -8.21
N VAL A 138 -4.65 3.16 -9.02
CA VAL A 138 -5.02 4.53 -8.64
C VAL A 138 -6.45 4.79 -9.06
N LEU A 139 -7.31 5.16 -8.12
CA LEU A 139 -8.68 5.54 -8.38
C LEU A 139 -8.85 7.05 -8.36
N MET A 140 -9.50 7.57 -9.37
CA MET A 140 -9.78 9.00 -9.55
C MET A 140 -11.26 9.22 -9.83
N HIS A 141 -11.75 10.41 -9.49
CA HIS A 141 -13.11 10.85 -9.79
C HIS A 141 -13.08 12.24 -10.39
N ASP A 142 -13.67 12.40 -11.57
CA ASP A 142 -13.96 13.70 -12.14
C ASP A 142 -15.26 14.22 -11.53
N VAL A 143 -15.15 15.29 -10.74
CA VAL A 143 -16.30 15.82 -9.97
C VAL A 143 -17.27 16.64 -10.85
N VAL A 144 -16.86 17.08 -12.04
CA VAL A 144 -17.69 17.82 -12.98
C VAL A 144 -18.43 16.86 -13.91
N GLU A 145 -17.71 16.00 -14.59
CA GLU A 145 -18.27 15.03 -15.55
C GLU A 145 -18.85 13.78 -14.85
N GLN A 146 -18.57 13.62 -13.56
CA GLN A 146 -19.14 12.56 -12.72
C GLN A 146 -18.80 11.12 -13.18
N TYR A 147 -17.56 10.89 -13.64
CA TYR A 147 -17.06 9.55 -13.94
C TYR A 147 -15.88 9.18 -13.05
N PHE A 148 -15.66 7.91 -12.89
CA PHE A 148 -14.48 7.37 -12.22
C PHE A 148 -13.45 6.91 -13.24
N SER A 149 -12.18 6.95 -12.86
CA SER A 149 -11.08 6.39 -13.65
C SER A 149 -10.21 5.52 -12.78
N VAL A 150 -9.93 4.31 -13.24
CA VAL A 150 -8.96 3.39 -12.63
C VAL A 150 -7.74 3.37 -13.52
N TRP A 151 -6.61 3.77 -12.95
CA TRP A 151 -5.33 3.78 -13.64
C TRP A 151 -4.37 2.77 -13.01
N GLU A 152 -3.67 2.02 -13.84
CA GLU A 152 -2.58 1.13 -13.46
C GLU A 152 -1.24 1.77 -13.84
N PRO A 153 -0.52 2.40 -12.91
CA PRO A 153 0.70 3.15 -13.23
C PRO A 153 1.80 2.30 -13.86
N VAL A 154 1.85 1.02 -13.51
CA VAL A 154 2.88 0.09 -13.97
C VAL A 154 2.70 -0.27 -15.45
N THR A 155 1.50 -0.57 -15.88
CA THR A 155 1.15 -0.92 -17.28
C THR A 155 0.84 0.32 -18.11
N GLY A 156 0.32 1.37 -17.48
CA GLY A 156 -0.19 2.58 -18.12
C GLY A 156 -1.66 2.47 -18.51
N GLU A 157 -2.32 1.34 -18.24
CA GLU A 157 -3.73 1.13 -18.57
C GLU A 157 -4.64 2.10 -17.80
N LEU A 158 -5.62 2.68 -18.50
CA LEU A 158 -6.60 3.61 -17.95
C LEU A 158 -8.01 3.18 -18.37
N CYS A 159 -8.85 2.91 -17.38
CA CYS A 159 -10.23 2.50 -17.57
C CYS A 159 -11.17 3.61 -17.05
N HIS A 160 -12.10 4.06 -17.87
CA HIS A 160 -13.15 5.01 -17.48
C HIS A 160 -14.45 4.28 -17.15
N ILE A 161 -15.07 4.68 -16.05
CA ILE A 161 -16.29 4.06 -15.51
C ILE A 161 -17.33 5.16 -15.34
N SER A 162 -18.44 5.05 -16.06
CA SER A 162 -19.54 5.99 -15.90
C SER A 162 -20.10 5.93 -14.48
N LYS A 163 -20.64 7.04 -13.99
CA LYS A 163 -21.27 7.08 -12.67
C LYS A 163 -22.38 6.02 -12.53
N PRO A 164 -22.69 5.58 -11.29
CA PRO A 164 -23.82 4.70 -11.06
C PRO A 164 -25.11 5.31 -11.61
N PRO A 165 -25.97 4.53 -12.32
CA PRO A 165 -27.19 5.05 -12.91
C PRO A 165 -28.15 5.71 -11.92
N SER A 166 -28.10 5.26 -10.66
CA SER A 166 -28.92 5.76 -9.57
C SER A 166 -28.45 7.11 -9.01
N PHE A 167 -27.25 7.56 -9.37
CA PHE A 167 -26.73 8.84 -8.89
C PHE A 167 -27.31 9.97 -9.73
N VAL A 168 -28.16 10.79 -9.10
CA VAL A 168 -28.71 11.98 -9.76
C VAL A 168 -27.68 13.09 -9.67
N PRO A 169 -27.25 13.67 -10.80
CA PRO A 169 -26.35 14.83 -10.81
C PRO A 169 -26.87 15.95 -9.93
N TYR A 170 -25.97 16.68 -9.28
CA TYR A 170 -26.26 17.84 -8.42
C TYR A 170 -26.97 17.58 -7.09
N LYS A 171 -27.33 16.32 -6.77
CA LYS A 171 -27.86 15.96 -5.45
C LYS A 171 -26.79 15.43 -4.50
N MET A 172 -25.69 14.90 -5.04
CA MET A 172 -24.61 14.33 -4.20
C MET A 172 -23.81 15.44 -3.53
N THR A 173 -23.78 15.43 -2.21
CA THR A 173 -23.00 16.37 -1.40
C THR A 173 -21.57 15.90 -1.18
N PHE A 174 -21.34 14.59 -1.30
CA PHE A 174 -20.01 13.98 -1.31
C PHE A 174 -20.04 12.67 -2.10
N THR A 175 -18.87 12.25 -2.54
CA THR A 175 -18.63 10.93 -3.11
C THR A 175 -17.23 10.50 -2.71
N ASP A 176 -17.11 9.30 -2.18
CA ASP A 176 -15.83 8.64 -1.91
C ASP A 176 -15.88 7.21 -2.41
N ALA A 177 -14.74 6.66 -2.76
CA ALA A 177 -14.67 5.34 -3.36
C ALA A 177 -13.31 4.70 -3.16
N ALA A 178 -13.28 3.38 -3.25
CA ALA A 178 -12.05 2.60 -3.26
C ALA A 178 -12.04 1.57 -4.38
N VAL A 179 -10.85 1.31 -4.94
CA VAL A 179 -10.60 0.25 -5.90
C VAL A 179 -9.99 -0.95 -5.21
N LEU A 180 -10.45 -2.16 -5.56
CA LEU A 180 -9.93 -3.40 -5.02
C LEU A 180 -9.75 -4.45 -6.12
N CYS A 181 -8.74 -5.30 -5.95
CA CYS A 181 -8.56 -6.46 -6.80
C CYS A 181 -9.68 -7.48 -6.53
N ALA A 182 -10.27 -8.04 -7.59
CA ALA A 182 -11.32 -9.04 -7.54
C ALA A 182 -10.82 -10.44 -7.91
N SER A 183 -9.50 -10.65 -8.04
CA SER A 183 -8.92 -11.97 -8.30
C SER A 183 -9.30 -12.95 -7.19
N THR A 184 -9.73 -14.14 -7.61
CA THR A 184 -10.08 -15.26 -6.73
C THR A 184 -9.03 -16.38 -6.77
N ASP A 185 -7.89 -16.15 -7.42
CA ASP A 185 -6.83 -17.14 -7.56
C ASP A 185 -6.26 -17.54 -6.21
N GLU A 186 -6.09 -18.84 -5.99
CA GLU A 186 -5.48 -19.36 -4.77
C GLU A 186 -4.01 -18.89 -4.66
N GLY A 187 -3.68 -18.29 -3.51
CA GLY A 187 -2.35 -17.73 -3.27
C GLY A 187 -2.09 -16.38 -3.94
N HIS A 188 -3.12 -15.70 -4.44
CA HIS A 188 -3.00 -14.35 -4.97
C HIS A 188 -2.45 -13.38 -3.91
N VAL A 189 -1.51 -12.53 -4.32
CA VAL A 189 -0.90 -11.49 -3.47
C VAL A 189 -1.08 -10.13 -4.16
N HIS A 190 -1.69 -9.20 -3.45
CA HIS A 190 -1.91 -7.86 -3.98
C HIS A 190 -0.61 -7.09 -4.24
N GLY A 191 -0.70 -6.06 -5.10
CA GLY A 191 0.43 -5.22 -5.50
C GLY A 191 1.10 -5.62 -6.82
N ALA A 192 0.59 -6.69 -7.48
CA ALA A 192 0.93 -7.04 -8.85
C ALA A 192 -0.32 -7.56 -9.60
N CYS A 193 -1.45 -6.99 -9.27
CA CYS A 193 -2.77 -7.37 -9.80
C CYS A 193 -3.02 -6.76 -11.19
N HIS A 194 -1.96 -6.61 -12.00
CA HIS A 194 -2.06 -6.07 -13.35
C HIS A 194 -2.88 -7.02 -14.21
N SER A 195 -3.83 -6.48 -14.95
CA SER A 195 -4.75 -7.24 -15.80
C SER A 195 -5.73 -8.16 -15.06
N ASP A 196 -5.66 -8.25 -13.73
CA ASP A 196 -6.68 -8.95 -12.95
C ASP A 196 -7.98 -8.14 -12.90
N PRO A 197 -9.14 -8.79 -12.77
CA PRO A 197 -10.38 -8.08 -12.59
C PRO A 197 -10.36 -7.23 -11.30
N PHE A 198 -11.09 -6.13 -11.34
CA PHE A 198 -11.19 -5.23 -10.20
C PHE A 198 -12.65 -4.84 -9.91
N LYS A 199 -12.87 -4.35 -8.71
CA LYS A 199 -14.13 -3.73 -8.30
C LYS A 199 -13.87 -2.30 -7.86
N VAL A 200 -14.85 -1.42 -8.08
CA VAL A 200 -14.88 -0.07 -7.49
C VAL A 200 -16.07 -0.01 -6.57
N VAL A 201 -15.80 0.21 -5.29
CA VAL A 201 -16.82 0.39 -4.27
C VAL A 201 -17.01 1.87 -4.05
N VAL A 202 -18.24 2.36 -4.20
CA VAL A 202 -18.58 3.78 -4.07
C VAL A 202 -19.54 3.97 -2.93
N VAL A 203 -19.27 4.98 -2.11
CA VAL A 203 -20.18 5.50 -1.11
C VAL A 203 -20.41 6.98 -1.41
N ALA A 204 -21.67 7.38 -1.47
CA ALA A 204 -22.05 8.76 -1.73
C ALA A 204 -23.19 9.19 -0.82
N GLY A 205 -23.46 10.47 -0.74
CA GLY A 205 -24.57 11.00 0.02
C GLY A 205 -25.18 12.23 -0.61
N ASP A 206 -26.50 12.33 -0.54
CA ASP A 206 -27.24 13.56 -0.80
C ASP A 206 -27.66 14.24 0.53
N SER A 207 -28.67 15.11 0.51
CA SER A 207 -29.17 15.79 1.71
C SER A 207 -29.96 14.90 2.68
N GLU A 208 -30.33 13.68 2.26
CA GLU A 208 -31.27 12.82 3.00
C GLU A 208 -30.73 11.42 3.24
N ARG A 209 -29.93 10.88 2.35
CA ARG A 209 -29.53 9.47 2.32
C ARG A 209 -28.07 9.26 2.01
N PHE A 210 -27.54 8.16 2.54
CA PHE A 210 -26.30 7.53 2.07
C PHE A 210 -26.62 6.43 1.06
N TYR A 211 -25.71 6.27 0.11
CA TYR A 211 -25.77 5.26 -0.94
C TYR A 211 -24.49 4.47 -0.99
N GLY A 212 -24.59 3.15 -1.18
CA GLY A 212 -23.48 2.27 -1.45
C GLY A 212 -23.72 1.48 -2.73
N CYS A 213 -22.74 1.37 -3.59
CA CYS A 213 -22.80 0.58 -4.81
C CYS A 213 -21.42 0.05 -5.20
N ILE A 214 -21.42 -0.97 -6.08
CA ILE A 214 -20.22 -1.66 -6.52
C ILE A 214 -20.23 -1.74 -8.04
N TYR A 215 -19.11 -1.42 -8.65
CA TYR A 215 -18.82 -1.70 -10.05
C TYR A 215 -17.94 -2.94 -10.16
N SER A 216 -18.19 -3.80 -11.14
CA SER A 216 -17.32 -4.90 -11.50
C SER A 216 -16.75 -4.70 -12.90
N SER A 217 -15.43 -4.81 -13.03
CA SER A 217 -14.76 -4.72 -14.33
C SER A 217 -15.05 -5.93 -15.23
N GLU A 218 -15.38 -7.10 -14.65
CA GLU A 218 -15.72 -8.32 -15.39
C GLU A 218 -17.06 -8.18 -16.11
N THR A 219 -18.07 -7.70 -15.39
CA THR A 219 -19.42 -7.49 -15.95
C THR A 219 -19.60 -6.13 -16.60
N ARG A 220 -18.67 -5.20 -16.36
CA ARG A 220 -18.74 -3.78 -16.74
C ARG A 220 -20.05 -3.11 -16.30
N ALA A 221 -20.57 -3.53 -15.16
CA ALA A 221 -21.85 -3.09 -14.63
C ALA A 221 -21.75 -2.68 -13.15
N TRP A 222 -22.65 -1.77 -12.78
CA TRP A 222 -22.91 -1.42 -11.38
C TRP A 222 -23.90 -2.41 -10.79
N ASP A 223 -23.61 -2.85 -9.57
CA ASP A 223 -24.40 -3.79 -8.79
C ASP A 223 -24.56 -3.29 -7.35
N SER A 224 -25.45 -3.94 -6.59
CA SER A 224 -25.60 -3.74 -5.14
C SER A 224 -25.87 -2.30 -4.73
N PHE A 225 -26.95 -1.72 -5.26
CA PHE A 225 -27.38 -0.39 -4.82
C PHE A 225 -28.15 -0.46 -3.51
N LEU A 226 -27.56 0.07 -2.43
CA LEU A 226 -28.16 0.17 -1.11
C LEU A 226 -28.30 1.63 -0.71
N SER A 227 -29.27 1.93 0.14
CA SER A 227 -29.37 3.26 0.74
C SER A 227 -29.95 3.24 2.13
N ILE A 228 -29.45 4.12 2.99
CA ILE A 228 -30.00 4.39 4.34
C ILE A 228 -30.22 5.91 4.51
N MET A 229 -31.14 6.26 5.39
CA MET A 229 -31.33 7.67 5.77
C MET A 229 -30.20 8.16 6.68
N TRP A 230 -29.88 9.43 6.59
CA TRP A 230 -28.94 10.03 7.52
C TRP A 230 -29.47 9.98 8.96
N PRO A 231 -28.60 9.63 9.91
CA PRO A 231 -28.90 9.89 11.32
C PRO A 231 -29.10 11.40 11.54
N PRO A 232 -30.08 11.82 12.33
CA PRO A 232 -30.46 13.24 12.47
C PRO A 232 -29.36 14.14 13.03
N HIS A 233 -28.38 13.56 13.71
CA HIS A 233 -27.25 14.25 14.35
C HIS A 233 -25.97 14.33 13.50
N ILE A 234 -25.99 13.78 12.30
CA ILE A 234 -24.83 13.79 11.39
C ILE A 234 -25.05 14.82 10.29
N ARG A 235 -24.08 15.70 10.13
CA ARG A 235 -23.96 16.62 9.00
C ARG A 235 -22.60 16.38 8.36
N ILE A 236 -22.55 16.12 7.06
CA ILE A 236 -21.26 15.95 6.40
C ILE A 236 -20.64 17.31 6.20
N ILE A 237 -19.44 17.45 6.74
CA ILE A 237 -18.47 18.42 6.27
C ILE A 237 -17.50 17.63 5.42
N HIS A 238 -17.22 18.09 4.20
CA HIS A 238 -16.33 17.47 3.23
C HIS A 238 -15.10 16.88 3.93
N GLY A 239 -14.96 15.55 3.86
CA GLY A 239 -14.03 14.81 4.68
C GLY A 239 -12.58 15.14 4.36
N THR A 240 -11.83 15.38 5.40
CA THR A 240 -10.37 15.44 5.40
C THR A 240 -9.73 14.07 5.56
N CYS A 241 -10.55 13.02 5.75
CA CYS A 241 -10.10 11.64 5.90
C CYS A 241 -10.68 10.82 4.76
N GLY A 242 -9.83 10.25 3.92
CA GLY A 242 -10.23 9.33 2.85
C GLY A 242 -10.95 8.10 3.40
N SER A 243 -11.64 7.40 2.51
CA SER A 243 -12.24 6.10 2.84
C SER A 243 -11.15 5.05 3.06
N GLN A 244 -11.43 4.11 3.95
CA GLN A 244 -10.54 2.98 4.24
C GLN A 244 -11.21 1.66 3.93
N LEU A 245 -10.47 0.77 3.29
CA LEU A 245 -10.89 -0.61 3.06
C LEU A 245 -10.62 -1.45 4.31
N PHE A 246 -11.64 -2.18 4.74
CA PHE A 246 -11.53 -3.12 5.84
C PHE A 246 -12.33 -4.40 5.50
N ARG A 247 -11.62 -5.52 5.28
CA ARG A 247 -12.22 -6.78 4.84
C ARG A 247 -13.11 -6.58 3.59
N ASN A 248 -14.41 -6.79 3.75
CA ASN A 248 -15.42 -6.60 2.70
C ASN A 248 -16.22 -5.31 2.91
N SER A 249 -15.60 -4.31 3.53
CA SER A 249 -16.26 -3.03 3.80
C SER A 249 -15.38 -1.87 3.37
N ILE A 250 -16.03 -0.78 2.94
CA ILE A 250 -15.44 0.55 2.90
C ILE A 250 -15.98 1.35 4.08
N CYS A 251 -15.09 2.01 4.80
CA CYS A 251 -15.40 2.79 5.99
C CYS A 251 -15.06 4.26 5.75
N LEU A 252 -15.99 5.16 6.04
CA LEU A 252 -15.83 6.61 5.94
C LEU A 252 -16.10 7.28 7.29
N LEU A 253 -15.33 8.31 7.61
CA LEU A 253 -15.61 9.12 8.79
C LEU A 253 -16.69 10.16 8.47
N LEU A 254 -17.72 10.17 9.28
CA LEU A 254 -18.81 11.15 9.26
C LEU A 254 -18.59 12.18 10.35
N LEU A 255 -18.63 13.45 9.97
CA LEU A 255 -18.48 14.59 10.87
C LEU A 255 -19.86 15.22 11.11
N GLY A 256 -20.23 15.42 12.38
CA GLY A 256 -21.49 15.99 12.77
C GLY A 256 -21.44 16.56 14.19
N GLU A 257 -22.57 16.61 14.88
CA GLU A 257 -22.60 16.89 16.32
C GLU A 257 -21.84 15.81 17.10
N LYS A 258 -21.83 14.59 16.53
CA LYS A 258 -20.98 13.48 16.96
C LYS A 258 -20.23 12.94 15.77
N LEU A 259 -19.09 12.35 16.03
CA LEU A 259 -18.36 11.56 15.04
C LEU A 259 -18.98 10.18 14.91
N ALA A 260 -19.01 9.68 13.69
CA ALA A 260 -19.41 8.31 13.41
C ALA A 260 -18.64 7.75 12.21
N ILE A 261 -18.70 6.45 12.02
CA ILE A 261 -18.16 5.77 10.84
C ILE A 261 -19.32 5.22 10.05
N LEU A 262 -19.39 5.57 8.77
CA LEU A 262 -20.27 4.89 7.82
C LEU A 262 -19.52 3.68 7.29
N GLU A 263 -20.10 2.51 7.47
CA GLU A 263 -19.60 1.24 6.93
C GLU A 263 -20.54 0.73 5.84
N PHE A 264 -20.01 0.49 4.65
CA PHE A 264 -20.68 -0.25 3.59
C PHE A 264 -20.01 -1.63 3.44
N ASP A 265 -20.66 -2.67 3.96
CA ASP A 265 -20.25 -4.07 3.80
C ASP A 265 -20.94 -4.66 2.56
N TRP A 266 -20.14 -4.85 1.49
CA TRP A 266 -20.69 -5.37 0.23
C TRP A 266 -20.89 -6.89 0.23
N ALA A 267 -20.26 -7.64 1.11
CA ALA A 267 -20.50 -9.08 1.21
C ALA A 267 -21.81 -9.37 1.94
N ARG A 268 -22.13 -8.57 2.98
CA ARG A 268 -23.39 -8.67 3.72
C ARG A 268 -24.51 -7.84 3.11
N GLN A 269 -24.22 -7.05 2.09
CA GLN A 269 -25.20 -6.11 1.50
C GLN A 269 -25.81 -5.20 2.57
N SER A 270 -24.97 -4.52 3.36
CA SER A 270 -25.42 -3.68 4.45
C SER A 270 -24.70 -2.32 4.51
N LEU A 271 -25.47 -1.30 4.86
CA LEU A 271 -24.97 0.01 5.24
C LEU A 271 -25.27 0.22 6.73
N ALA A 272 -24.27 0.61 7.50
CA ALA A 272 -24.39 0.85 8.93
C ALA A 272 -23.66 2.11 9.36
N VAL A 273 -24.17 2.76 10.40
CA VAL A 273 -23.48 3.88 11.06
C VAL A 273 -23.00 3.41 12.43
N ILE A 274 -21.72 3.59 12.69
CA ILE A 274 -21.03 3.14 13.89
C ILE A 274 -20.61 4.37 14.68
N ASP A 275 -21.13 4.54 15.90
CA ASP A 275 -20.67 5.59 16.78
C ASP A 275 -19.21 5.36 17.21
N VAL A 276 -18.44 6.45 17.32
CA VAL A 276 -17.06 6.40 17.82
C VAL A 276 -16.96 6.98 19.22
N PRO A 277 -16.02 6.50 20.06
CA PRO A 277 -15.92 6.90 21.46
C PRO A 277 -15.12 8.20 21.63
N TYR A 278 -15.42 9.21 20.83
CA TYR A 278 -14.71 10.49 20.85
C TYR A 278 -15.65 11.66 20.65
N ALA A 279 -15.56 12.66 21.52
CA ALA A 279 -16.31 13.90 21.41
C ALA A 279 -15.52 14.92 20.56
N LEU A 280 -16.11 15.40 19.48
CA LEU A 280 -15.46 16.33 18.56
C LEU A 280 -15.33 17.73 19.19
N ASP A 281 -14.09 18.21 19.33
CA ASP A 281 -13.79 19.62 19.55
C ASP A 281 -13.62 20.32 18.19
N TRP A 282 -14.65 21.04 17.77
CA TRP A 282 -14.67 21.74 16.50
C TRP A 282 -13.56 22.78 16.36
N CYS A 283 -13.16 23.46 17.42
CA CYS A 283 -12.10 24.47 17.38
C CYS A 283 -10.75 23.83 17.09
N ASN A 284 -10.44 22.72 17.75
CA ASN A 284 -9.21 21.99 17.53
C ASN A 284 -9.20 21.29 16.17
N PHE A 285 -10.33 20.73 15.74
CA PHE A 285 -10.46 20.12 14.42
C PHE A 285 -10.27 21.15 13.29
N MET A 286 -11.02 22.25 13.30
CA MET A 286 -10.93 23.29 12.27
C MET A 286 -9.56 23.98 12.24
N SER A 287 -8.86 24.03 13.36
CA SER A 287 -7.48 24.52 13.42
C SER A 287 -6.45 23.49 12.99
N GLY A 288 -6.84 22.27 12.63
CA GLY A 288 -5.96 21.14 12.25
C GLY A 288 -5.09 20.62 13.40
N ARG A 289 -5.52 20.86 14.65
CA ARG A 289 -4.85 20.32 15.85
C ARG A 289 -5.38 18.96 16.24
N THR A 290 -6.60 18.63 15.81
CA THR A 290 -7.19 17.30 15.93
C THR A 290 -7.41 16.75 14.54
N GLN A 291 -6.97 15.53 14.30
CA GLN A 291 -7.13 14.81 13.05
C GLN A 291 -7.51 13.36 13.34
N PHE A 292 -8.13 12.73 12.37
CA PHE A 292 -8.69 11.40 12.50
C PHE A 292 -8.26 10.50 11.35
N LEU A 293 -8.15 9.21 11.63
CA LEU A 293 -7.95 8.18 10.63
C LEU A 293 -8.67 6.90 11.06
N ILE A 294 -9.26 6.22 10.09
CA ILE A 294 -9.76 4.86 10.27
C ILE A 294 -8.73 3.91 9.66
N LYS A 295 -8.44 2.82 10.32
CA LYS A 295 -7.53 1.79 9.78
C LYS A 295 -7.96 0.40 10.24
N PRO A 296 -7.58 -0.66 9.50
CA PRO A 296 -7.67 -2.02 10.02
C PRO A 296 -6.87 -2.18 11.31
N SER A 297 -7.37 -2.94 12.27
CA SER A 297 -6.58 -3.36 13.43
C SER A 297 -5.57 -4.43 13.00
N ASP A 298 -4.35 -4.35 13.51
CA ASP A 298 -3.32 -5.36 13.27
C ASP A 298 -3.80 -6.73 13.79
N GLY A 299 -3.50 -7.79 13.04
CA GLY A 299 -4.04 -9.12 13.32
C GLY A 299 -5.38 -9.44 12.67
N GLY A 300 -5.91 -8.55 11.81
CA GLY A 300 -7.06 -8.84 10.93
C GLY A 300 -8.43 -8.93 11.61
N GLY A 301 -8.55 -8.60 12.90
CA GLY A 301 -9.73 -8.86 13.71
C GLY A 301 -10.75 -7.74 13.85
N GLY A 302 -10.39 -6.48 13.64
CA GLY A 302 -11.26 -5.36 13.97
C GLY A 302 -10.95 -4.07 13.22
N LEU A 303 -11.69 -3.03 13.55
CA LEU A 303 -11.51 -1.67 13.06
C LEU A 303 -10.83 -0.85 14.14
N SER A 304 -9.86 -0.02 13.77
CA SER A 304 -9.22 0.95 14.64
C SER A 304 -9.60 2.36 14.23
N PHE A 305 -9.87 3.19 15.23
CA PHE A 305 -10.08 4.62 15.09
C PHE A 305 -8.92 5.36 15.75
N VAL A 306 -8.20 6.13 14.95
CA VAL A 306 -7.00 6.86 15.36
C VAL A 306 -7.38 8.34 15.51
N VAL A 307 -7.10 8.89 16.66
CA VAL A 307 -7.29 10.31 16.98
C VAL A 307 -5.93 10.91 17.28
N GLN A 308 -5.52 11.89 16.51
CA GLN A 308 -4.37 12.72 16.84
C GLN A 308 -4.86 14.03 17.46
N GLU A 309 -4.39 14.32 18.65
CA GLU A 309 -4.56 15.60 19.32
C GLU A 309 -3.19 16.24 19.53
N PHE A 310 -2.91 17.30 18.81
CA PHE A 310 -1.61 17.97 18.82
C PHE A 310 -0.46 17.01 18.46
N PHE A 311 0.26 16.52 19.46
CA PHE A 311 1.38 15.58 19.32
C PHE A 311 1.10 14.21 19.94
N THR A 312 -0.11 13.96 20.41
CA THR A 312 -0.51 12.70 21.00
C THR A 312 -1.45 11.97 20.06
N VAL A 313 -1.21 10.71 19.83
CA VAL A 313 -2.06 9.82 19.05
C VAL A 313 -2.71 8.81 19.98
N HIS A 314 -4.02 8.77 19.96
CA HIS A 314 -4.84 7.78 20.67
C HIS A 314 -5.40 6.78 19.67
N VAL A 315 -5.26 5.50 19.95
CA VAL A 315 -5.74 4.43 19.11
C VAL A 315 -6.84 3.66 19.81
N TRP A 316 -8.04 3.78 19.29
CA TRP A 316 -9.20 3.02 19.76
C TRP A 316 -9.38 1.78 18.89
N LYS A 317 -9.61 0.63 19.51
CA LYS A 317 -9.87 -0.64 18.83
C LYS A 317 -11.32 -1.06 19.06
N ARG A 318 -12.00 -1.41 17.97
CA ARG A 318 -13.35 -1.98 18.03
C ARG A 318 -13.23 -3.49 18.06
N THR A 319 -13.69 -4.08 19.15
CA THR A 319 -13.70 -5.54 19.37
C THR A 319 -15.11 -5.99 19.65
N SER A 320 -15.45 -7.22 19.26
CA SER A 320 -16.73 -7.85 19.62
C SER A 320 -16.49 -8.84 20.75
N ASP A 321 -17.35 -8.85 21.73
CA ASP A 321 -17.36 -9.83 22.80
C ASP A 321 -17.94 -11.18 22.35
N SER A 322 -18.04 -12.14 23.28
CA SER A 322 -18.61 -13.47 23.03
C SER A 322 -20.07 -13.43 22.58
N ASP A 323 -20.79 -12.40 22.93
CA ASP A 323 -22.20 -12.20 22.62
C ASP A 323 -22.41 -11.41 21.30
N GLY A 324 -21.29 -11.07 20.62
CA GLY A 324 -21.29 -10.33 19.36
C GLY A 324 -21.51 -8.82 19.53
N VAL A 325 -21.53 -8.31 20.76
CA VAL A 325 -21.64 -6.87 21.01
C VAL A 325 -20.30 -6.18 20.76
N ALA A 326 -20.29 -5.27 19.82
CA ALA A 326 -19.07 -4.54 19.46
C ALA A 326 -18.88 -3.32 20.38
N THR A 327 -17.71 -3.24 21.00
CA THR A 327 -17.31 -2.15 21.89
C THR A 327 -15.99 -1.52 21.47
N TRP A 328 -15.76 -0.27 21.85
CA TRP A 328 -14.51 0.43 21.65
C TRP A 328 -13.67 0.39 22.91
N MET A 329 -12.40 0.05 22.76
CA MET A 329 -11.41 0.06 23.84
C MET A 329 -10.23 0.95 23.44
N LEU A 330 -9.78 1.82 24.35
CA LEU A 330 -8.54 2.57 24.15
C LEU A 330 -7.38 1.58 24.23
N GLY A 331 -6.65 1.47 23.13
CA GLY A 331 -5.46 0.64 23.01
C GLY A 331 -4.19 1.44 23.30
N ASN A 332 -3.44 1.78 22.24
CA ASN A 332 -2.17 2.49 22.38
C ASN A 332 -2.35 4.01 22.45
N THR A 333 -1.47 4.65 23.21
CA THR A 333 -1.22 6.09 23.15
C THR A 333 0.24 6.33 22.77
N ILE A 334 0.49 7.21 21.80
CA ILE A 334 1.81 7.49 21.25
C ILE A 334 2.08 8.99 21.31
N GLU A 335 3.18 9.37 21.95
CA GLU A 335 3.69 10.75 21.96
C GLU A 335 4.59 10.98 20.76
N LEU A 336 4.08 11.69 19.74
CA LEU A 336 4.79 11.91 18.48
C LEU A 336 6.07 12.74 18.66
N ASN A 337 6.12 13.67 19.59
CA ASN A 337 7.35 14.44 19.88
C ASN A 337 8.51 13.51 20.20
N SER A 338 8.27 12.56 21.08
CA SER A 338 9.26 11.56 21.48
C SER A 338 9.53 10.57 20.37
N ALA A 339 8.46 10.03 19.76
CA ALA A 339 8.56 9.00 18.73
C ALA A 339 9.27 9.49 17.46
N LEU A 340 9.01 10.73 17.02
CA LEU A 340 9.63 11.32 15.83
C LEU A 340 10.94 12.08 16.15
N SER A 341 11.43 12.03 17.40
CA SER A 341 12.60 12.77 17.85
C SER A 341 12.51 14.27 17.53
N LEU A 342 11.31 14.83 17.63
CA LEU A 342 11.08 16.25 17.46
C LEU A 342 11.58 16.95 18.73
N GLY A 343 12.44 17.95 18.59
CA GLY A 343 12.83 18.81 19.72
C GLY A 343 11.61 19.48 20.37
N PRO A 344 11.79 20.15 21.52
CA PRO A 344 10.70 20.88 22.14
C PRO A 344 10.08 21.82 21.12
N PRO A 345 8.74 21.96 21.10
CA PRO A 345 8.04 22.78 20.13
C PRO A 345 8.48 24.25 20.27
N ALA A 346 9.45 24.64 19.48
CA ALA A 346 9.94 26.03 19.45
C ALA A 346 8.94 26.97 18.76
N ASP A 347 7.98 26.40 18.03
CA ASP A 347 6.95 27.15 17.30
C ASP A 347 5.57 26.55 17.59
N LEU A 348 4.71 27.36 18.20
CA LEU A 348 3.30 27.05 18.47
C LEU A 348 2.48 26.80 17.18
N ARG A 349 3.04 27.13 16.01
CA ARG A 349 2.43 26.89 14.69
C ARG A 349 2.80 25.53 14.10
N MET A 350 3.75 24.82 14.72
CA MET A 350 4.13 23.50 14.24
C MET A 350 2.98 22.51 14.43
N ARG A 351 2.60 21.82 13.38
CA ARG A 351 1.60 20.76 13.39
C ARG A 351 2.19 19.50 12.78
N ILE A 352 1.69 18.38 13.24
CA ILE A 352 1.89 17.09 12.56
C ILE A 352 0.59 16.77 11.85
N VAL A 353 0.69 16.37 10.60
CA VAL A 353 -0.44 16.05 9.74
C VAL A 353 -0.44 14.55 9.51
N ILE A 354 -1.58 13.91 9.77
CA ILE A 354 -1.85 12.56 9.28
C ILE A 354 -2.08 12.66 7.77
N MET A 355 -1.31 11.94 6.99
CA MET A 355 -1.51 11.88 5.53
C MET A 355 -2.50 10.78 5.19
N GLU A 356 -2.09 9.53 5.37
CA GLU A 356 -2.90 8.34 5.11
C GLU A 356 -2.26 7.13 5.80
N SER A 357 -2.94 5.97 5.76
CA SER A 357 -2.32 4.69 6.08
C SER A 357 -1.97 3.92 4.81
N ASP A 358 -0.88 3.15 4.86
CA ASP A 358 -0.58 2.18 3.82
C ASP A 358 -1.43 0.90 3.97
N ASP A 359 -1.36 0.00 3.00
CA ASP A 359 -2.07 -1.28 3.02
C ASP A 359 -1.66 -2.18 4.21
N ASP A 360 -0.54 -1.88 4.86
CA ASP A 360 -0.04 -2.57 6.05
C ASP A 360 -0.53 -1.96 7.37
N GLY A 361 -1.29 -0.87 7.29
CA GLY A 361 -1.80 -0.14 8.44
C GLY A 361 -0.77 0.72 9.15
N ASN A 362 0.42 0.95 8.56
CA ASN A 362 1.30 2.02 9.02
C ASN A 362 0.69 3.37 8.70
N VAL A 363 0.84 4.32 9.59
CA VAL A 363 0.32 5.67 9.40
C VAL A 363 1.44 6.60 8.96
N LEU A 364 1.19 7.35 7.90
CA LEU A 364 2.09 8.36 7.39
C LEU A 364 1.81 9.71 8.07
N PHE A 365 2.83 10.24 8.71
CA PHE A 365 2.81 11.55 9.37
C PHE A 365 3.75 12.50 8.68
N LYS A 366 3.34 13.76 8.58
CA LYS A 366 4.15 14.84 8.05
C LYS A 366 4.16 16.03 9.00
N LYS A 367 5.33 16.64 9.15
CA LYS A 367 5.46 17.91 9.87
C LYS A 367 5.06 19.07 8.94
N SER A 368 4.15 19.95 9.35
CA SER A 368 3.62 21.02 8.49
C SER A 368 4.68 21.98 7.92
N ASN A 369 5.77 22.19 8.66
CA ASN A 369 6.88 23.09 8.29
C ASN A 369 8.09 22.35 7.72
N SER A 370 7.98 21.09 7.40
CA SER A 370 9.08 20.26 6.86
C SER A 370 8.57 19.38 5.73
N PRO A 371 9.36 19.12 4.71
CA PRO A 371 9.04 18.16 3.68
C PRO A 371 9.26 16.70 4.13
N ASP A 372 9.71 16.48 5.37
CA ASP A 372 9.96 15.14 5.91
C ASP A 372 8.66 14.39 6.17
N VAL A 373 8.62 13.12 5.77
CA VAL A 373 7.53 12.18 6.04
C VAL A 373 8.04 11.05 6.92
N PHE A 374 7.22 10.67 7.87
CA PHE A 374 7.49 9.59 8.81
C PHE A 374 6.42 8.52 8.66
N MET A 375 6.83 7.29 8.61
CA MET A 375 5.96 6.13 8.66
C MET A 375 6.00 5.54 10.07
N VAL A 376 4.85 5.42 10.69
CA VAL A 376 4.71 4.95 12.07
C VAL A 376 3.84 3.70 12.09
N ASN A 377 4.42 2.59 12.51
CA ASN A 377 3.62 1.42 12.85
C ASN A 377 3.01 1.63 14.24
N ILE A 378 1.70 1.78 14.28
CA ILE A 378 0.96 2.17 15.48
C ILE A 378 1.04 1.10 16.59
N GLU A 379 1.08 -0.18 16.22
CA GLU A 379 1.11 -1.27 17.19
C GLU A 379 2.49 -1.47 17.81
N SER A 380 3.50 -1.61 16.96
CA SER A 380 4.88 -1.82 17.41
C SER A 380 5.58 -0.52 17.85
N ARG A 381 4.96 0.64 17.61
CA ARG A 381 5.53 1.98 17.83
C ARG A 381 6.83 2.21 17.05
N LYS A 382 7.07 1.41 16.03
CA LYS A 382 8.27 1.55 15.19
C LYS A 382 8.08 2.75 14.27
N VAL A 383 9.06 3.64 14.30
CA VAL A 383 9.09 4.84 13.44
C VAL A 383 10.19 4.70 12.41
N MET A 384 9.87 5.06 11.19
CA MET A 384 10.82 5.15 10.09
C MET A 384 10.63 6.50 9.39
N LYS A 385 11.69 7.31 9.33
CA LYS A 385 11.72 8.48 8.45
C LYS A 385 11.90 7.99 7.02
N LEU A 386 11.04 8.43 6.11
CA LEU A 386 11.20 8.09 4.69
C LEU A 386 12.43 8.82 4.13
N PRO A 387 13.19 8.17 3.23
CA PRO A 387 14.47 8.72 2.75
C PRO A 387 14.32 9.97 1.91
N LYS A 388 13.19 10.14 1.25
CA LYS A 388 12.90 11.30 0.39
C LYS A 388 11.95 12.29 1.05
N THR A 389 12.04 13.53 0.63
CA THR A 389 11.16 14.60 1.06
C THR A 389 9.90 14.68 0.19
N TYR A 390 8.79 15.12 0.78
CA TYR A 390 7.51 15.24 0.11
C TYR A 390 6.94 16.66 0.28
N PRO A 391 6.77 17.43 -0.79
CA PRO A 391 6.40 18.84 -0.68
C PRO A 391 4.92 19.09 -0.42
N PHE A 392 4.03 18.12 -0.73
CA PHE A 392 2.58 18.30 -0.63
C PHE A 392 2.07 17.98 0.78
N GLN A 393 0.85 18.41 1.10
CA GLN A 393 0.23 18.17 2.42
C GLN A 393 -0.53 16.84 2.47
N ASP A 394 -1.10 16.43 1.35
CA ASP A 394 -1.84 15.19 1.11
C ASP A 394 -1.05 14.31 0.15
N GLY A 395 -1.20 13.01 0.28
CA GLY A 395 -0.53 12.06 -0.60
C GLY A 395 -0.97 10.65 -0.31
N HIS A 396 -1.21 9.89 -1.38
CA HIS A 396 -1.69 8.51 -1.34
C HIS A 396 -0.52 7.55 -1.50
N PRO A 397 -0.24 6.67 -0.53
CA PRO A 397 0.84 5.69 -0.61
C PRO A 397 0.58 4.71 -1.76
N PHE A 398 1.62 4.44 -2.52
CA PHE A 398 1.59 3.50 -3.63
C PHE A 398 2.59 2.37 -3.41
N SER A 399 2.06 1.19 -3.17
CA SER A 399 2.82 -0.05 -2.96
C SER A 399 2.58 -1.00 -4.13
N SER A 400 3.66 -1.53 -4.72
CA SER A 400 3.57 -2.48 -5.83
C SER A 400 4.84 -3.34 -5.95
N PHE A 401 4.70 -4.58 -6.43
CA PHE A 401 5.82 -5.40 -6.88
C PHE A 401 6.25 -4.96 -8.28
N TYR A 402 7.03 -3.89 -8.33
CA TYR A 402 7.51 -3.31 -9.57
C TYR A 402 8.95 -3.76 -9.87
N THR A 403 9.18 -4.27 -11.08
CA THR A 403 10.52 -4.55 -11.60
C THR A 403 10.65 -3.90 -12.96
N PRO A 404 11.54 -2.91 -13.13
CA PRO A 404 11.72 -2.22 -14.41
C PRO A 404 12.04 -3.21 -15.55
N GLY A 405 11.34 -3.06 -16.69
CA GLY A 405 11.62 -3.85 -17.89
C GLY A 405 11.16 -5.31 -17.89
N MET A 406 10.53 -5.81 -16.82
CA MET A 406 10.03 -7.20 -16.74
C MET A 406 8.52 -7.33 -17.04
N HIS A 407 7.86 -6.27 -17.48
CA HIS A 407 6.44 -6.35 -17.86
C HIS A 407 6.33 -6.94 -19.26
N VAL A 408 5.90 -8.20 -19.33
CA VAL A 408 5.47 -8.82 -20.58
C VAL A 408 4.12 -8.19 -20.93
N ASN A 409 4.06 -7.41 -22.01
CA ASN A 409 2.80 -7.06 -22.63
C ASN A 409 2.09 -8.37 -23.02
N THR A 410 1.12 -8.77 -22.24
CA THR A 410 0.12 -9.71 -22.72
C THR A 410 -0.80 -8.87 -23.61
N GLY A 411 -0.42 -8.74 -24.90
CA GLY A 411 -1.23 -8.02 -25.89
C GLY A 411 -2.59 -8.67 -25.96
N CYS A 412 -3.61 -7.94 -25.52
CA CYS A 412 -4.94 -8.01 -26.10
C CYS A 412 -4.93 -7.00 -27.24
N ASP A 413 -4.82 -7.49 -28.46
CA ASP A 413 -5.24 -6.78 -29.65
C ASP A 413 -6.77 -6.65 -29.59
N ASP A 414 -7.26 -5.57 -28.98
CA ASP A 414 -8.64 -5.13 -29.15
C ASP A 414 -8.61 -3.71 -29.69
N GLU A 415 -9.17 -3.60 -30.87
CA GLU A 415 -9.28 -2.42 -31.70
C GLU A 415 -9.81 -1.20 -30.90
N VAL A 416 -9.00 -0.15 -30.87
CA VAL A 416 -9.42 1.17 -30.42
C VAL A 416 -10.45 1.70 -31.43
N GLU A 417 -11.71 1.64 -31.07
CA GLU A 417 -12.77 2.33 -31.79
C GLU A 417 -12.50 3.84 -31.70
N LYS A 418 -12.05 4.39 -32.84
CA LYS A 418 -11.87 5.83 -33.02
C LYS A 418 -13.25 6.47 -33.00
N ILE A 419 -13.53 7.28 -32.03
CA ILE A 419 -14.67 8.20 -32.02
C ILE A 419 -14.45 9.20 -33.15
N PRO A 420 -15.41 9.34 -34.12
CA PRO A 420 -15.33 10.36 -35.15
C PRO A 420 -15.53 11.74 -34.51
N GLY A 421 -14.71 12.69 -34.94
CA GLY A 421 -14.74 14.06 -34.45
C GLY A 421 -16.02 14.81 -34.78
N ALA A 422 -16.39 15.71 -33.88
CA ALA A 422 -17.12 16.94 -34.15
C ALA A 422 -16.59 18.02 -33.19
#